data_d122a0696afc8a6e6aec7f64495fce92
#
_entry.id   d122a0696afc8a6e6aec7f64495fce92
#
_cell.length_a   1.000
_cell.length_b   1.000
_cell.length_c   1.000
_cell.angle_alpha   90.00
_cell.angle_beta   90.00
_cell.angle_gamma   90.00
#
_symmetry.space_group_name_H-M   'P 1'
#
loop_
_entity.id
_entity.type
_entity.pdbx_description
1 polymer ?
#
loop_
_entity_poly.entity_id
_entity_poly.type
_entity_poly.pdbx_seq_one_letter_code
_entity_poly.pdbx_strand_id
1 'polypeptide(L)'
;MVLLTVDSSKDFMGKLLVSDAFDSFLLQEANIITAVTYTVNGRIHPDFYTEEERISHPEEFIPWSEIRPLIFESVKGKNTPLSLRLTLCLKSEAMNALMQKKNPEATNTGLRALVINIRFESGAVTIMTGTSYDSFVLDRSAEEIWDEAFRQFLTSKEISFTVQQ
;
A
#
# COMPACT_ATOMS: atom_id res chain seq x y z
N MET A 1 4.36 -11.81 8.08
CA MET A 1 4.66 -10.38 8.26
C MET A 1 6.15 -10.18 8.18
N VAL A 2 6.59 -9.31 7.28
CA VAL A 2 8.01 -9.00 7.11
C VAL A 2 8.22 -7.50 7.25
N LEU A 3 9.33 -7.11 7.87
CA LEU A 3 9.76 -5.72 8.02
C LEU A 3 10.98 -5.50 7.14
N LEU A 4 10.89 -4.52 6.26
CA LEU A 4 11.93 -4.18 5.29
C LEU A 4 12.41 -2.76 5.51
N THR A 5 13.70 -2.51 5.30
CA THR A 5 14.26 -1.17 5.19
C THR A 5 14.67 -0.94 3.75
N VAL A 6 14.25 0.18 3.19
CA VAL A 6 14.60 0.58 1.83
C VAL A 6 16.02 1.14 1.84
N ASP A 7 16.85 0.71 0.89
CA ASP A 7 18.26 1.12 0.86
C ASP A 7 18.45 2.58 0.45
N SER A 8 17.59 3.09 -0.44
CA SER A 8 17.61 4.50 -0.86
C SER A 8 16.24 5.14 -0.67
N SER A 9 16.10 5.92 0.40
CA SER A 9 14.84 6.63 0.70
C SER A 9 14.44 7.58 -0.42
N LYS A 10 15.40 8.29 -1.00
CA LYS A 10 15.14 9.25 -2.08
C LYS A 10 14.59 8.55 -3.33
N ASP A 11 15.21 7.45 -3.73
CA ASP A 11 14.78 6.67 -4.89
C ASP A 11 13.38 6.10 -4.66
N PHE A 12 13.16 5.53 -3.48
CA PHE A 12 11.86 4.98 -3.10
C PHE A 12 10.76 6.03 -3.12
N MET A 13 11.01 7.19 -2.52
CA MET A 13 10.01 8.26 -2.47
C MET A 13 9.66 8.77 -3.87
N GLY A 14 10.63 8.83 -4.77
CA GLY A 14 10.36 9.14 -6.17
C GLY A 14 9.46 8.12 -6.84
N LYS A 15 9.72 6.84 -6.63
CA LYS A 15 8.90 5.77 -7.20
C LYS A 15 7.49 5.73 -6.60
N LEU A 16 7.37 6.00 -5.32
CA LEU A 16 6.08 6.01 -4.63
C LEU A 16 5.22 7.21 -5.06
N LEU A 17 5.80 8.41 -5.05
CA LEU A 17 5.03 9.65 -5.15
C LEU A 17 4.99 10.24 -6.56
N VAL A 18 5.94 9.91 -7.41
CA VAL A 18 6.04 10.50 -8.76
C VAL A 18 5.75 9.48 -9.85
N SER A 19 6.25 8.25 -9.72
CA SER A 19 6.06 7.22 -10.74
C SER A 19 4.78 6.42 -10.50
N ASP A 20 4.46 5.54 -11.45
CA ASP A 20 3.30 4.64 -11.40
C ASP A 20 3.60 3.30 -10.72
N ALA A 21 4.74 3.17 -10.05
CA ALA A 21 5.21 1.90 -9.52
C ALA A 21 4.20 1.22 -8.56
N PHE A 22 3.44 2.02 -7.80
CA PHE A 22 2.49 1.50 -6.81
C PHE A 22 1.03 1.60 -7.26
N ASP A 23 0.77 1.71 -8.56
CA ASP A 23 -0.59 1.89 -9.07
C ASP A 23 -1.48 0.64 -8.94
N SER A 24 -0.92 -0.50 -8.57
CA SER A 24 -1.72 -1.69 -8.23
C SER A 24 -2.29 -1.64 -6.81
N PHE A 25 -2.06 -0.56 -6.08
CA PHE A 25 -2.50 -0.40 -4.69
C PHE A 25 -3.60 0.63 -4.55
N LEU A 26 -4.32 0.51 -3.43
CA LEU A 26 -5.32 1.46 -2.94
C LEU A 26 -4.78 2.13 -1.68
N LEU A 27 -5.20 3.36 -1.40
CA LEU A 27 -4.86 4.03 -0.15
C LEU A 27 -5.94 3.77 0.89
N GLN A 28 -5.57 3.16 2.02
CA GLN A 28 -6.46 3.07 3.18
C GLN A 28 -6.35 4.31 4.05
N GLU A 29 -5.13 4.70 4.39
CA GLU A 29 -4.90 5.82 5.30
C GLU A 29 -3.54 6.46 5.05
N ALA A 30 -3.47 7.78 5.19
CA ALA A 30 -2.23 8.53 5.16
C ALA A 30 -2.16 9.49 6.34
N ASN A 31 -0.99 9.60 6.95
CA ASN A 31 -0.70 10.60 7.98
C ASN A 31 0.65 11.23 7.64
N ILE A 32 0.64 12.54 7.40
CA ILE A 32 1.81 13.27 6.93
C ILE A 32 2.04 14.46 7.84
N ILE A 33 3.23 14.57 8.39
CA ILE A 33 3.61 15.68 9.27
C ILE A 33 4.67 16.52 8.55
N THR A 34 4.27 17.73 8.23
CA THR A 34 5.14 18.80 7.72
C THR A 34 5.13 19.95 8.72
N ALA A 35 4.91 21.18 8.29
CA ALA A 35 4.59 22.29 9.20
C ALA A 35 3.22 22.07 9.88
N VAL A 36 2.36 21.29 9.25
CA VAL A 36 1.05 20.89 9.77
C VAL A 36 0.91 19.38 9.62
N THR A 37 -0.14 18.82 10.21
CA THR A 37 -0.47 17.40 10.05
C THR A 37 -1.61 17.26 9.03
N TYR A 38 -1.38 16.43 8.03
CA TYR A 38 -2.42 16.01 7.07
C TYR A 38 -2.83 14.59 7.40
N THR A 39 -4.13 14.37 7.52
CA THR A 39 -4.69 13.02 7.69
C THR A 39 -5.65 12.76 6.53
N VAL A 40 -5.46 11.66 5.83
CA VAL A 40 -6.31 11.26 4.72
C VAL A 40 -6.86 9.87 5.01
N ASN A 41 -8.19 9.76 5.01
CA ASN A 41 -8.87 8.48 5.05
C ASN A 41 -9.28 8.15 3.62
N GLY A 42 -8.75 7.04 3.09
CA GLY A 42 -8.94 6.66 1.70
C GLY A 42 -10.25 5.93 1.41
N ARG A 43 -11.11 5.73 2.40
CA ARG A 43 -12.40 5.09 2.20
C ARG A 43 -13.26 5.92 1.24
N ILE A 44 -13.73 5.28 0.16
CA ILE A 44 -14.56 5.95 -0.84
C ILE A 44 -15.95 6.22 -0.27
N HIS A 45 -16.45 7.42 -0.53
CA HIS A 45 -17.85 7.81 -0.30
C HIS A 45 -18.59 7.70 -1.62
N PRO A 46 -19.37 6.65 -1.85
CA PRO A 46 -20.05 6.43 -3.14
C PRO A 46 -20.96 7.58 -3.56
N ASP A 47 -21.52 8.30 -2.60
CA ASP A 47 -22.42 9.41 -2.87
C ASP A 47 -21.75 10.59 -3.57
N PHE A 48 -20.42 10.67 -3.52
CA PHE A 48 -19.69 11.69 -4.25
C PHE A 48 -19.68 11.45 -5.76
N TYR A 49 -19.78 10.19 -6.19
CA TYR A 49 -19.71 9.80 -7.59
C TYR A 49 -21.09 9.69 -8.23
N THR A 50 -21.14 9.92 -9.55
CA THR A 50 -22.30 9.57 -10.35
C THR A 50 -22.44 8.04 -10.44
N GLU A 51 -23.58 7.55 -10.88
CA GLU A 51 -23.78 6.10 -11.03
C GLU A 51 -22.74 5.46 -11.97
N GLU A 52 -22.39 6.15 -13.05
CA GLU A 52 -21.37 5.67 -13.98
C GLU A 52 -19.98 5.62 -13.33
N GLU A 53 -19.65 6.66 -12.56
CA GLU A 53 -18.37 6.73 -11.87
C GLU A 53 -18.23 5.67 -10.79
N ARG A 54 -19.33 5.28 -10.14
CA ARG A 54 -19.32 4.19 -9.14
C ARG A 54 -18.95 2.86 -9.76
N ILE A 55 -19.32 2.62 -11.00
CA ILE A 55 -18.97 1.40 -11.73
C ILE A 55 -17.46 1.30 -11.92
N SER A 56 -16.78 2.43 -12.15
CA SER A 56 -15.33 2.48 -12.32
C SER A 56 -14.57 2.52 -11.00
N HIS A 57 -15.27 2.63 -9.86
CA HIS A 57 -14.69 2.65 -8.52
C HIS A 57 -15.31 1.56 -7.64
N PRO A 58 -15.13 0.28 -7.99
CA PRO A 58 -15.79 -0.82 -7.25
C PRO A 58 -15.11 -1.15 -5.91
N GLU A 59 -13.92 -0.59 -5.64
CA GLU A 59 -13.15 -0.87 -4.45
C GLU A 59 -13.65 -0.09 -3.25
N GLU A 60 -13.35 -0.59 -2.06
CA GLU A 60 -13.68 0.11 -0.81
C GLU A 60 -12.85 1.39 -0.61
N PHE A 61 -11.61 1.38 -1.12
CA PHE A 61 -10.66 2.46 -0.94
C PHE A 61 -10.26 3.08 -2.27
N ILE A 62 -9.77 4.33 -2.22
CA ILE A 62 -9.38 5.10 -3.39
C ILE A 62 -8.11 4.51 -4.03
N PRO A 63 -8.05 4.37 -5.37
CA PRO A 63 -6.82 3.97 -6.04
C PRO A 63 -5.67 4.93 -5.72
N TRP A 64 -4.50 4.38 -5.43
CA TRP A 64 -3.32 5.19 -5.15
C TRP A 64 -3.03 6.17 -6.27
N SER A 65 -3.22 5.75 -7.53
CA SER A 65 -2.99 6.60 -8.70
C SER A 65 -3.80 7.88 -8.69
N GLU A 66 -5.01 7.86 -8.11
CA GLU A 66 -5.88 9.04 -8.06
C GLU A 66 -5.51 10.00 -6.94
N ILE A 67 -5.07 9.47 -5.79
CA ILE A 67 -4.74 10.28 -4.62
C ILE A 67 -3.26 10.67 -4.56
N ARG A 68 -2.40 9.97 -5.29
CA ARG A 68 -0.95 10.21 -5.31
C ARG A 68 -0.57 11.68 -5.55
N PRO A 69 -1.18 12.38 -6.53
CA PRO A 69 -0.82 13.78 -6.75
C PRO A 69 -1.09 14.68 -5.54
N LEU A 70 -2.17 14.43 -4.81
CA LEU A 70 -2.49 15.20 -3.60
C LEU A 70 -1.44 14.95 -2.52
N ILE A 71 -1.06 13.70 -2.32
CA ILE A 71 -0.04 13.33 -1.33
C ILE A 71 1.31 13.95 -1.72
N PHE A 72 1.67 13.90 -3.00
CA PHE A 72 2.90 14.52 -3.48
C PHE A 72 2.91 16.03 -3.22
N GLU A 73 1.80 16.72 -3.53
CA GLU A 73 1.69 18.16 -3.29
C GLU A 73 1.87 18.52 -1.81
N SER A 74 1.41 17.67 -0.90
CA SER A 74 1.53 17.94 0.54
C SER A 74 2.98 17.84 1.05
N VAL A 75 3.84 17.09 0.36
CA VAL A 75 5.22 16.84 0.82
C VAL A 75 6.27 17.53 -0.04
N LYS A 76 5.92 17.94 -1.26
CA LYS A 76 6.90 18.59 -2.14
C LYS A 76 7.31 19.94 -1.55
N GLY A 77 8.53 20.35 -1.82
CA GLY A 77 9.04 21.63 -1.41
C GLY A 77 10.46 21.55 -0.91
N LYS A 78 10.92 22.65 -0.36
CA LYS A 78 12.30 22.80 0.09
C LYS A 78 12.61 21.93 1.32
N ASN A 79 11.64 21.78 2.20
CA ASN A 79 11.82 21.09 3.47
C ASN A 79 11.27 19.65 3.38
N THR A 80 12.04 18.71 3.90
CA THR A 80 11.63 17.31 3.99
C THR A 80 10.54 17.17 5.07
N PRO A 81 9.48 16.37 4.83
CA PRO A 81 8.50 16.11 5.87
C PRO A 81 9.14 15.49 7.10
N LEU A 82 8.57 15.77 8.28
CA LEU A 82 9.02 15.16 9.53
C LEU A 82 8.70 13.68 9.58
N SER A 83 7.51 13.29 9.11
CA SER A 83 7.14 11.90 8.97
C SER A 83 6.08 11.73 7.90
N LEU A 84 6.00 10.52 7.35
CA LEU A 84 4.97 10.12 6.43
C LEU A 84 4.63 8.66 6.74
N ARG A 85 3.35 8.37 6.95
CA ARG A 85 2.85 7.03 7.17
C ARG A 85 1.72 6.77 6.20
N LEU A 86 1.86 5.69 5.43
CA LEU A 86 0.85 5.27 4.48
C LEU A 86 0.48 3.82 4.76
N THR A 87 -0.81 3.54 4.74
CA THR A 87 -1.32 2.18 4.71
C THR A 87 -1.95 1.96 3.35
N LEU A 88 -1.33 1.13 2.54
CA LEU A 88 -1.81 0.76 1.21
C LEU A 88 -2.27 -0.70 1.24
N CYS A 89 -3.25 -1.03 0.42
CA CYS A 89 -3.63 -2.42 0.21
C CYS A 89 -3.67 -2.74 -1.28
N LEU A 90 -3.41 -4.00 -1.61
CA LEU A 90 -3.43 -4.46 -2.99
C LEU A 90 -4.88 -4.42 -3.51
N LYS A 91 -5.08 -4.02 -4.78
CA LYS A 91 -6.40 -4.08 -5.40
C LYS A 91 -6.95 -5.50 -5.33
N SER A 92 -8.27 -5.61 -5.12
CA SER A 92 -8.93 -6.90 -4.89
C SER A 92 -8.68 -7.90 -6.03
N GLU A 93 -8.71 -7.43 -7.27
CA GLU A 93 -8.44 -8.28 -8.42
C GLU A 93 -7.03 -8.87 -8.39
N ALA A 94 -6.03 -8.05 -8.07
CA ALA A 94 -4.65 -8.49 -7.97
C ALA A 94 -4.45 -9.43 -6.78
N MET A 95 -5.10 -9.17 -5.66
CA MET A 95 -5.07 -10.04 -4.48
C MET A 95 -5.63 -11.42 -4.82
N ASN A 96 -6.80 -11.46 -5.44
CA ASN A 96 -7.46 -12.71 -5.80
C ASN A 96 -6.63 -13.50 -6.81
N ALA A 97 -6.04 -12.83 -7.81
CA ALA A 97 -5.18 -13.47 -8.79
C ALA A 97 -3.93 -14.07 -8.14
N LEU A 98 -3.32 -13.34 -7.20
CA LEU A 98 -2.15 -13.84 -6.48
C LEU A 98 -2.46 -15.09 -5.66
N MET A 99 -3.57 -15.05 -4.90
CA MET A 99 -3.97 -16.18 -4.07
C MET A 99 -4.31 -17.41 -4.92
N GLN A 100 -5.03 -17.22 -6.01
CA GLN A 100 -5.39 -18.31 -6.89
C GLN A 100 -4.17 -18.95 -7.57
N LYS A 101 -3.19 -18.13 -7.94
CA LYS A 101 -1.95 -18.62 -8.57
C LYS A 101 -1.09 -19.43 -7.60
N LYS A 102 -0.97 -18.96 -6.35
CA LYS A 102 -0.05 -19.54 -5.36
C LYS A 102 -0.67 -20.63 -4.51
N ASN A 103 -1.98 -20.60 -4.35
CA ASN A 103 -2.69 -21.57 -3.52
C ASN A 103 -4.10 -21.83 -4.08
N PRO A 104 -4.21 -22.46 -5.26
CA PRO A 104 -5.49 -22.62 -5.94
C PRO A 104 -6.51 -23.49 -5.19
N GLU A 105 -6.03 -24.34 -4.29
CA GLU A 105 -6.90 -25.27 -3.54
C GLU A 105 -7.36 -24.68 -2.20
N ALA A 106 -6.69 -23.63 -1.69
CA ALA A 106 -7.09 -23.01 -0.46
C ALA A 106 -8.29 -22.08 -0.69
N THR A 107 -9.30 -22.28 0.10
CA THR A 107 -10.39 -21.30 0.20
C THR A 107 -9.88 -20.17 1.08
N ASN A 108 -9.50 -19.05 0.46
CA ASN A 108 -9.12 -17.84 1.20
C ASN A 108 -10.35 -17.13 1.75
N THR A 109 -11.25 -17.91 2.33
CA THR A 109 -12.45 -17.38 2.97
C THR A 109 -12.04 -16.54 4.17
N GLY A 110 -12.45 -15.29 4.15
CA GLY A 110 -12.15 -14.36 5.21
C GLY A 110 -10.94 -13.46 4.96
N LEU A 111 -10.13 -13.69 3.94
CA LEU A 111 -9.06 -12.75 3.58
C LEU A 111 -9.68 -11.49 2.99
N ARG A 112 -9.46 -10.38 3.68
CA ARG A 112 -10.03 -9.09 3.28
C ARG A 112 -9.03 -8.23 2.50
N ALA A 113 -7.79 -8.17 2.96
CA ALA A 113 -6.79 -7.32 2.34
C ALA A 113 -5.38 -7.84 2.54
N LEU A 114 -4.53 -7.57 1.57
CA LEU A 114 -3.08 -7.67 1.65
C LEU A 114 -2.53 -6.24 1.75
N VAL A 115 -1.85 -5.94 2.83
CA VAL A 115 -1.56 -4.57 3.26
C VAL A 115 -0.06 -4.35 3.33
N ILE A 116 0.37 -3.12 3.05
CA ILE A 116 1.71 -2.63 3.37
C ILE A 116 1.58 -1.34 4.18
N ASN A 117 2.41 -1.23 5.20
CA ASN A 117 2.54 -0.03 6.02
C ASN A 117 3.89 0.60 5.72
N ILE A 118 3.87 1.76 5.08
CA ILE A 118 5.06 2.51 4.72
C ILE A 118 5.26 3.61 5.74
N ARG A 119 6.48 3.69 6.28
CA ARG A 119 6.83 4.70 7.25
C ARG A 119 8.13 5.40 6.83
N PHE A 120 8.05 6.70 6.65
CA PHE A 120 9.21 7.56 6.49
C PHE A 120 9.39 8.38 7.77
N GLU A 121 10.56 8.30 8.38
CA GLU A 121 10.89 9.05 9.59
C GLU A 121 12.42 9.13 9.72
N SER A 122 12.93 10.30 10.08
CA SER A 122 14.37 10.52 10.28
C SER A 122 15.22 10.11 9.07
N GLY A 123 14.71 10.36 7.88
CA GLY A 123 15.42 10.06 6.64
C GLY A 123 15.40 8.60 6.21
N ALA A 124 14.74 7.72 6.95
CA ALA A 124 14.67 6.29 6.65
C ALA A 124 13.26 5.86 6.29
N VAL A 125 13.14 4.93 5.32
CA VAL A 125 11.87 4.34 4.93
C VAL A 125 11.87 2.88 5.35
N THR A 126 10.85 2.50 6.11
CA THR A 126 10.57 1.10 6.46
C THR A 126 9.21 0.71 5.92
N ILE A 127 9.06 -0.55 5.55
CA ILE A 127 7.82 -1.11 5.05
C ILE A 127 7.52 -2.40 5.79
N MET A 128 6.31 -2.53 6.29
CA MET A 128 5.84 -3.75 6.95
C MET A 128 4.66 -4.32 6.17
N THR A 129 4.74 -5.59 5.80
CA THR A 129 3.61 -6.30 5.20
C THR A 129 2.62 -6.73 6.26
N GLY A 130 1.37 -6.89 5.87
CA GLY A 130 0.33 -7.37 6.76
C GLY A 130 -0.82 -7.97 5.98
N THR A 131 -1.68 -8.66 6.69
CA THR A 131 -2.91 -9.24 6.16
C THR A 131 -4.08 -8.81 7.04
N SER A 132 -5.24 -8.66 6.42
CA SER A 132 -6.48 -8.35 7.14
C SER A 132 -7.52 -9.42 6.79
N TYR A 133 -8.23 -9.88 7.81
CA TYR A 133 -9.27 -10.91 7.68
C TYR A 133 -10.59 -10.39 8.23
N ASP A 134 -11.70 -10.83 7.64
CA ASP A 134 -13.04 -10.48 8.12
C ASP A 134 -13.41 -11.20 9.42
N SER A 135 -12.77 -12.35 9.66
CA SER A 135 -13.00 -13.17 10.85
C SER A 135 -11.71 -13.88 11.24
N PHE A 136 -11.72 -14.55 12.40
CA PHE A 136 -10.56 -15.33 12.81
C PHE A 136 -10.33 -16.49 11.86
N VAL A 137 -9.10 -16.60 11.34
CA VAL A 137 -8.68 -17.62 10.38
C VAL A 137 -7.43 -18.32 10.92
N LEU A 138 -7.47 -19.67 10.96
CA LEU A 138 -6.33 -20.47 11.41
C LEU A 138 -5.25 -20.60 10.34
N ASP A 139 -5.64 -20.63 9.07
CA ASP A 139 -4.70 -20.73 7.96
C ASP A 139 -4.01 -19.39 7.71
N ARG A 140 -2.70 -19.35 7.92
CA ARG A 140 -1.86 -18.17 7.76
C ARG A 140 -1.01 -18.21 6.48
N SER A 141 -1.32 -19.12 5.56
CA SER A 141 -0.55 -19.26 4.32
C SER A 141 -0.54 -17.98 3.49
N ALA A 142 -1.60 -17.19 3.55
CA ALA A 142 -1.68 -15.90 2.83
C ALA A 142 -0.59 -14.92 3.28
N GLU A 143 -0.19 -14.97 4.54
CA GLU A 143 0.89 -14.09 5.05
C GLU A 143 2.23 -14.40 4.36
N GLU A 144 2.58 -15.67 4.28
CA GLU A 144 3.82 -16.10 3.63
C GLU A 144 3.81 -15.79 2.13
N ILE A 145 2.68 -16.05 1.48
CA ILE A 145 2.50 -15.76 0.06
C ILE A 145 2.68 -14.25 -0.19
N TRP A 146 2.07 -13.43 0.66
CA TRP A 146 2.16 -11.98 0.52
C TRP A 146 3.57 -11.45 0.78
N ASP A 147 4.23 -11.94 1.81
CA ASP A 147 5.60 -11.54 2.14
C ASP A 147 6.53 -11.78 0.95
N GLU A 148 6.45 -12.95 0.34
CA GLU A 148 7.27 -13.28 -0.82
C GLU A 148 6.87 -12.47 -2.05
N ALA A 149 5.58 -12.35 -2.31
CA ALA A 149 5.08 -11.59 -3.46
C ALA A 149 5.49 -10.12 -3.38
N PHE A 150 5.45 -9.53 -2.19
CA PHE A 150 5.84 -8.14 -2.01
C PHE A 150 7.33 -7.93 -2.21
N ARG A 151 8.18 -8.84 -1.73
CA ARG A 151 9.61 -8.78 -2.01
C ARG A 151 9.89 -8.85 -3.51
N GLN A 152 9.21 -9.75 -4.22
CA GLN A 152 9.32 -9.84 -5.67
C GLN A 152 8.82 -8.57 -6.37
N PHE A 153 7.75 -7.98 -5.86
CA PHE A 153 7.24 -6.70 -6.36
C PHE A 153 8.30 -5.60 -6.26
N LEU A 154 8.92 -5.45 -5.10
CA LEU A 154 9.97 -4.44 -4.91
C LEU A 154 11.14 -4.65 -5.86
N THR A 155 11.57 -5.90 -6.03
CA THR A 155 12.64 -6.24 -6.96
C THR A 155 12.24 -5.90 -8.40
N SER A 156 11.01 -6.19 -8.79
CA SER A 156 10.51 -5.89 -10.15
C SER A 156 10.46 -4.39 -10.42
N LYS A 157 10.31 -3.57 -9.38
CA LYS A 157 10.30 -2.10 -9.48
C LYS A 157 11.68 -1.49 -9.27
N GLU A 158 12.70 -2.33 -9.20
CA GLU A 158 14.10 -1.91 -8.99
C GLU A 158 14.29 -1.12 -7.68
N ILE A 159 13.59 -1.55 -6.64
CA ILE A 159 13.70 -0.98 -5.30
C ILE A 159 14.55 -1.93 -4.45
N SER A 160 15.73 -1.47 -4.07
CA SER A 160 16.63 -2.24 -3.21
C SER A 160 16.21 -2.12 -1.75
N PHE A 161 16.25 -3.23 -1.03
CA PHE A 161 15.82 -3.29 0.36
C PHE A 161 16.63 -4.31 1.15
N THR A 162 16.56 -4.17 2.46
CA THR A 162 17.16 -5.11 3.42
C THR A 162 16.05 -5.62 4.33
N VAL A 163 15.96 -6.95 4.49
CA VAL A 163 15.02 -7.57 5.42
C VAL A 163 15.55 -7.42 6.83
N GLN A 164 14.72 -6.89 7.72
CA GLN A 164 15.07 -6.78 9.14
C GLN A 164 14.72 -8.09 9.85
N GLN A 165 15.62 -8.52 10.68
CA GLN A 165 15.44 -9.72 11.49
C GLN A 165 14.99 -9.38 12.92
#